data_87d0a1f4fae346c89972f456635d3582
#
_entry.id   87d0a1f4fae346c89972f456635d3582
#
_cell.length_a   1.000
_cell.length_b   1.000
_cell.length_c   1.000
_cell.angle_alpha   90.00
_cell.angle_beta   90.00
_cell.angle_gamma   90.00
#
_symmetry.space_group_name_H-M   'P 1'
#
loop_
_entity.id
_entity.type
_entity.pdbx_description
1 polymer ?
#
loop_
_entity_poly.entity_id
_entity_poly.type
_entity_poly.pdbx_seq_one_letter_code
_entity_poly.pdbx_strand_id
1 'polypeptide(L)'
;VRLEANLTRGNSDSLEILSNDAYYKAYLKLQEEDMGPTLALVLAGGWVESMHLVMRQVVTFDPQSPLISRVADQKVSLEHLLDLMEQHKADPNIVTWRNKLVAIRDQFDRLDIKRVPHSGKSASGRMVLGDDVVVSLTAEQYEQISEAVEQLRDEIIRTEDQASIKPNA
;
A
#
# COMPACT_ATOMS: atom_id res chain seq x y z
N VAL A 1 -14.95 -14.39 15.64
CA VAL A 1 -15.81 -15.60 15.58
C VAL A 1 -16.10 -16.05 14.13
N ARG A 2 -16.58 -15.19 13.21
CA ARG A 2 -16.82 -15.58 11.80
C ARG A 2 -15.54 -15.71 10.98
N LEU A 3 -14.57 -14.80 11.18
CA LEU A 3 -13.25 -14.82 10.52
C LEU A 3 -12.46 -16.06 10.91
N GLU A 4 -12.38 -16.38 12.19
CA GLU A 4 -11.68 -17.58 12.71
C GLU A 4 -12.25 -18.87 12.14
N ALA A 5 -13.59 -18.97 12.04
CA ALA A 5 -14.24 -20.16 11.49
C ALA A 5 -13.95 -20.38 9.99
N ASN A 6 -13.74 -19.30 9.21
CA ASN A 6 -13.39 -19.40 7.79
C ASN A 6 -11.90 -19.65 7.57
N LEU A 7 -11.01 -19.07 8.41
CA LEU A 7 -9.58 -19.40 8.44
C LEU A 7 -9.35 -20.90 8.67
N THR A 8 -10.08 -21.47 9.62
CA THR A 8 -9.96 -22.90 9.96
C THR A 8 -10.50 -23.83 8.85
N ARG A 9 -11.41 -23.34 8.02
CA ARG A 9 -11.99 -24.10 6.89
C ARG A 9 -11.27 -23.93 5.56
N GLY A 10 -10.26 -23.05 5.49
CA GLY A 10 -9.47 -22.79 4.27
C GLY A 10 -10.30 -22.18 3.12
N ASN A 11 -11.41 -21.49 3.42
CA ASN A 11 -12.26 -20.88 2.40
C ASN A 11 -11.77 -19.45 2.11
N SER A 12 -10.84 -19.34 1.16
CA SER A 12 -10.20 -18.09 0.73
C SER A 12 -11.21 -17.04 0.25
N ASP A 13 -12.18 -17.44 -0.56
CA ASP A 13 -13.17 -16.51 -1.14
C ASP A 13 -14.06 -15.87 -0.07
N SER A 14 -14.47 -16.68 0.92
CA SER A 14 -15.25 -16.16 2.06
C SER A 14 -14.46 -15.24 2.96
N LEU A 15 -13.14 -15.47 3.10
CA LEU A 15 -12.25 -14.58 3.86
C LEU A 15 -12.08 -13.25 3.16
N GLU A 16 -11.89 -13.26 1.85
CA GLU A 16 -11.77 -12.05 1.04
C GLU A 16 -13.04 -11.19 1.15
N ILE A 17 -14.20 -11.78 0.95
CA ILE A 17 -15.50 -11.07 1.04
C ILE A 17 -15.70 -10.46 2.45
N LEU A 18 -15.41 -11.24 3.51
CA LEU A 18 -15.58 -10.78 4.88
C LEU A 18 -14.58 -9.68 5.25
N SER A 19 -13.34 -9.80 4.76
CA SER A 19 -12.29 -8.80 4.99
C SER A 19 -12.63 -7.49 4.29
N ASN A 20 -13.06 -7.55 3.03
CA ASN A 20 -13.47 -6.38 2.26
C ASN A 20 -14.71 -5.69 2.89
N ASP A 21 -15.71 -6.46 3.33
CA ASP A 21 -16.89 -5.91 4.01
C ASP A 21 -16.54 -5.24 5.35
N ALA A 22 -15.68 -5.86 6.14
CA ALA A 22 -15.21 -5.30 7.41
C ALA A 22 -14.41 -4.02 7.21
N TYR A 23 -13.50 -4.01 6.22
CA TYR A 23 -12.73 -2.83 5.84
C TYR A 23 -13.64 -1.68 5.39
N TYR A 24 -14.58 -1.96 4.49
CA TYR A 24 -15.51 -0.95 3.98
C TYR A 24 -16.39 -0.34 5.08
N LYS A 25 -16.88 -1.16 6.01
CA LYS A 25 -17.65 -0.70 7.17
C LYS A 25 -16.83 0.17 8.11
N ALA A 26 -15.58 -0.21 8.36
CA ALA A 26 -14.67 0.61 9.17
C ALA A 26 -14.37 1.95 8.49
N TYR A 27 -14.13 1.94 7.18
CA TYR A 27 -13.93 3.14 6.37
C TYR A 27 -15.12 4.10 6.48
N LEU A 28 -16.34 3.61 6.20
CA LEU A 28 -17.55 4.42 6.28
C LEU A 28 -17.76 5.00 7.68
N LYS A 29 -17.53 4.19 8.72
CA LYS A 29 -17.69 4.65 10.11
C LYS A 29 -16.72 5.78 10.44
N LEU A 30 -15.44 5.65 10.07
CA LEU A 30 -14.45 6.71 10.31
C LEU A 30 -14.79 7.99 9.54
N GLN A 31 -15.36 7.85 8.34
CA GLN A 31 -15.81 8.99 7.54
C GLN A 31 -17.05 9.67 8.13
N GLU A 32 -18.04 8.90 8.59
CA GLU A 32 -19.27 9.42 9.22
C GLU A 32 -19.01 10.10 10.56
N GLU A 33 -18.02 9.62 11.33
CA GLU A 33 -17.62 10.20 12.61
C GLU A 33 -16.64 11.38 12.47
N ASP A 34 -16.40 11.87 11.25
CA ASP A 34 -15.44 12.96 10.94
C ASP A 34 -14.02 12.68 11.44
N MET A 35 -13.62 11.40 11.43
CA MET A 35 -12.31 10.92 11.85
C MET A 35 -11.31 10.85 10.68
N GLY A 36 -11.32 11.85 9.79
CA GLY A 36 -10.48 11.90 8.60
C GLY A 36 -8.98 11.70 8.86
N PRO A 37 -8.36 12.35 9.88
CA PRO A 37 -6.97 12.10 10.24
C PRO A 37 -6.70 10.63 10.61
N THR A 38 -7.56 10.02 11.43
CA THR A 38 -7.44 8.60 11.81
C THR A 38 -7.55 7.68 10.58
N LEU A 39 -8.51 7.96 9.70
CA LEU A 39 -8.66 7.21 8.44
C LEU A 39 -7.40 7.28 7.60
N ALA A 40 -6.80 8.48 7.43
CA ALA A 40 -5.57 8.66 6.67
C ALA A 40 -4.41 7.84 7.26
N LEU A 41 -4.28 7.78 8.59
CA LEU A 41 -3.25 6.97 9.26
C LEU A 41 -3.51 5.47 9.09
N VAL A 42 -4.75 5.01 9.19
CA VAL A 42 -5.12 3.59 8.95
C VAL A 42 -4.77 3.18 7.52
N LEU A 43 -5.08 4.04 6.53
CA LEU A 43 -4.74 3.79 5.12
C LEU A 43 -3.23 3.78 4.90
N ALA A 44 -2.48 4.67 5.58
CA ALA A 44 -1.02 4.72 5.52
C ALA A 44 -0.39 3.42 6.06
N GLY A 45 -0.83 2.96 7.23
CA GLY A 45 -0.38 1.68 7.80
C GLY A 45 -0.70 0.50 6.90
N GLY A 46 -1.92 0.45 6.34
CA GLY A 46 -2.34 -0.58 5.39
C GLY A 46 -1.51 -0.60 4.11
N TRP A 47 -1.15 0.58 3.57
CA TRP A 47 -0.26 0.68 2.42
C TRP A 47 1.14 0.14 2.72
N VAL A 48 1.73 0.53 3.85
CA VAL A 48 3.06 0.07 4.27
C VAL A 48 3.09 -1.45 4.46
N GLU A 49 2.10 -2.01 5.15
CA GLU A 49 2.01 -3.47 5.36
C GLU A 49 1.81 -4.23 4.04
N SER A 50 0.97 -3.70 3.14
CA SER A 50 0.76 -4.31 1.82
C SER A 50 2.04 -4.33 1.00
N MET A 51 2.80 -3.24 1.01
CA MET A 51 4.10 -3.15 0.34
C MET A 51 5.10 -4.16 0.92
N HIS A 52 5.22 -4.22 2.26
CA HIS A 52 6.06 -5.19 2.94
C HIS A 52 5.72 -6.63 2.51
N LEU A 53 4.44 -7.01 2.52
CA LEU A 53 4.00 -8.36 2.15
C LEU A 53 4.32 -8.70 0.69
N VAL A 54 4.10 -7.77 -0.24
CA VAL A 54 4.41 -7.98 -1.67
C VAL A 54 5.91 -8.11 -1.88
N MET A 55 6.70 -7.24 -1.26
CA MET A 55 8.16 -7.25 -1.39
C MET A 55 8.77 -8.55 -0.84
N ARG A 56 8.24 -9.09 0.23
CA ARG A 56 8.68 -10.39 0.78
C ARG A 56 8.40 -11.59 -0.13
N GLN A 57 7.50 -11.46 -1.11
CA GLN A 57 7.28 -12.52 -2.11
C GLN A 57 8.37 -12.53 -3.20
N VAL A 58 9.15 -11.46 -3.32
CA VAL A 58 10.25 -11.38 -4.29
C VAL A 58 11.48 -12.05 -3.71
N VAL A 59 11.64 -13.35 -3.94
CA VAL A 59 12.80 -14.12 -3.46
C VAL A 59 14.07 -13.77 -4.23
N THR A 60 13.92 -13.53 -5.54
CA THR A 60 15.00 -13.12 -6.44
C THR A 60 14.49 -12.00 -7.32
N PHE A 61 15.26 -10.92 -7.42
CA PHE A 61 14.89 -9.81 -8.28
C PHE A 61 14.92 -10.25 -9.75
N ASP A 62 13.78 -10.08 -10.41
CA ASP A 62 13.60 -10.25 -11.86
C ASP A 62 12.78 -9.08 -12.39
N PRO A 63 13.35 -8.19 -13.21
CA PRO A 63 12.64 -7.01 -13.73
C PRO A 63 11.44 -7.39 -14.62
N GLN A 64 11.36 -8.62 -15.09
CA GLN A 64 10.21 -9.13 -15.85
C GLN A 64 9.13 -9.75 -14.97
N SER A 65 9.37 -9.86 -13.67
CA SER A 65 8.38 -10.39 -12.73
C SER A 65 7.15 -9.48 -12.62
N PRO A 66 5.92 -10.05 -12.70
CA PRO A 66 4.70 -9.29 -12.45
C PRO A 66 4.67 -8.61 -11.07
N LEU A 67 5.37 -9.16 -10.08
CA LEU A 67 5.47 -8.56 -8.74
C LEU A 67 6.23 -7.24 -8.79
N ILE A 68 7.30 -7.13 -9.57
CA ILE A 68 8.09 -5.90 -9.73
C ILE A 68 7.24 -4.80 -10.38
N SER A 69 6.47 -5.15 -11.41
CA SER A 69 5.49 -4.22 -12.01
C SER A 69 4.47 -3.72 -10.97
N ARG A 70 3.95 -4.63 -10.13
CA ARG A 70 2.99 -4.28 -9.06
C ARG A 70 3.59 -3.36 -8.01
N VAL A 71 4.86 -3.56 -7.65
CA VAL A 71 5.58 -2.65 -6.75
C VAL A 71 5.64 -1.25 -7.34
N ALA A 72 5.99 -1.13 -8.61
CA ALA A 72 6.06 0.16 -9.28
C ALA A 72 4.70 0.88 -9.42
N ASP A 73 3.63 0.13 -9.66
CA ASP A 73 2.26 0.66 -9.74
C ASP A 73 1.82 1.30 -8.41
N GLN A 74 2.44 0.91 -7.29
CA GLN A 74 2.12 1.46 -5.97
C GLN A 74 2.49 2.94 -5.81
N LYS A 75 3.31 3.50 -6.70
CA LYS A 75 3.57 4.94 -6.75
C LYS A 75 2.28 5.75 -6.80
N VAL A 76 1.35 5.37 -7.68
CA VAL A 76 0.07 6.09 -7.86
C VAL A 76 -0.78 6.00 -6.60
N SER A 77 -0.83 4.83 -5.97
CA SER A 77 -1.56 4.65 -4.70
C SER A 77 -0.96 5.49 -3.58
N LEU A 78 0.38 5.59 -3.53
CA LEU A 78 1.08 6.42 -2.57
C LEU A 78 0.81 7.91 -2.79
N GLU A 79 0.80 8.38 -4.03
CA GLU A 79 0.45 9.77 -4.35
C GLU A 79 -0.96 10.14 -3.87
N HIS A 80 -1.96 9.29 -4.15
CA HIS A 80 -3.33 9.51 -3.66
C HIS A 80 -3.42 9.51 -2.12
N LEU A 81 -2.64 8.65 -1.46
CA LEU A 81 -2.56 8.63 0.00
C LEU A 81 -1.96 9.93 0.54
N LEU A 82 -0.88 10.43 -0.07
CA LEU A 82 -0.24 11.68 0.31
C LEU A 82 -1.16 12.89 0.11
N ASP A 83 -1.96 12.88 -0.96
CA ASP A 83 -2.98 13.92 -1.22
C ASP A 83 -4.10 13.90 -0.17
N LEU A 84 -4.54 12.71 0.24
CA LEU A 84 -5.49 12.56 1.34
C LEU A 84 -4.91 13.11 2.65
N MET A 85 -3.68 12.74 2.98
CA MET A 85 -3.00 13.21 4.19
C MET A 85 -2.78 14.73 4.18
N GLU A 86 -2.55 15.34 3.02
CA GLU A 86 -2.40 16.80 2.90
C GLU A 86 -3.65 17.56 3.34
N GLN A 87 -4.84 16.99 3.15
CA GLN A 87 -6.10 17.61 3.60
C GLN A 87 -6.18 17.73 5.12
N HIS A 88 -5.38 16.94 5.85
CA HIS A 88 -5.35 16.88 7.31
C HIS A 88 -4.03 17.39 7.92
N LYS A 89 -3.29 18.22 7.19
CA LYS A 89 -1.97 18.74 7.61
C LYS A 89 -1.98 19.62 8.87
N ALA A 90 -3.15 19.95 9.40
CA ALA A 90 -3.27 20.62 10.70
C ALA A 90 -2.96 19.67 11.88
N ASP A 91 -3.02 18.34 11.66
CA ASP A 91 -2.65 17.34 12.66
C ASP A 91 -1.15 17.04 12.60
N PRO A 92 -0.39 17.26 13.69
CA PRO A 92 1.06 17.01 13.73
C PRO A 92 1.44 15.55 13.46
N ASN A 93 0.59 14.59 13.84
CA ASN A 93 0.84 13.17 13.56
C ASN A 93 0.75 12.90 12.06
N ILE A 94 -0.25 13.46 11.39
CA ILE A 94 -0.37 13.37 9.93
C ILE A 94 0.88 13.94 9.26
N VAL A 95 1.34 15.11 9.66
CA VAL A 95 2.55 15.73 9.08
C VAL A 95 3.76 14.82 9.26
N THR A 96 3.93 14.26 10.45
CA THR A 96 5.06 13.37 10.76
C THR A 96 5.08 12.14 9.85
N TRP A 97 3.97 11.41 9.78
CA TRP A 97 3.90 10.18 8.98
C TRP A 97 3.90 10.46 7.47
N ARG A 98 3.25 11.54 7.06
CA ARG A 98 3.27 11.99 5.66
C ARG A 98 4.70 12.28 5.17
N ASN A 99 5.52 12.97 5.96
CA ASN A 99 6.90 13.28 5.58
C ASN A 99 7.74 12.01 5.38
N LYS A 100 7.50 10.96 6.17
CA LYS A 100 8.16 9.66 6.01
C LYS A 100 7.73 8.96 4.72
N LEU A 101 6.44 9.01 4.39
CA LEU A 101 5.90 8.47 3.14
C LEU A 101 6.39 9.26 1.92
N VAL A 102 6.56 10.58 2.04
CA VAL A 102 7.17 11.42 0.99
C VAL A 102 8.60 10.96 0.68
N ALA A 103 9.39 10.59 1.69
CA ALA A 103 10.74 10.07 1.46
C ALA A 103 10.73 8.75 0.65
N ILE A 104 9.71 7.90 0.84
CA ILE A 104 9.52 6.70 0.02
C ILE A 104 9.06 7.09 -1.40
N ARG A 105 8.10 8.01 -1.54
CA ARG A 105 7.67 8.52 -2.85
C ARG A 105 8.84 9.06 -3.66
N ASP A 106 9.77 9.76 -3.04
CA ASP A 106 10.96 10.31 -3.70
C ASP A 106 11.90 9.23 -4.25
N GLN A 107 11.89 8.00 -3.70
CA GLN A 107 12.55 6.85 -4.29
C GLN A 107 11.82 6.40 -5.58
N PHE A 108 10.50 6.34 -5.56
CA PHE A 108 9.71 6.03 -6.75
C PHE A 108 9.88 7.07 -7.86
N ASP A 109 10.07 8.35 -7.52
CA ASP A 109 10.28 9.41 -8.51
C ASP A 109 11.59 9.27 -9.29
N ARG A 110 12.53 8.48 -8.79
CA ARG A 110 13.79 8.16 -9.48
C ARG A 110 13.67 7.01 -10.46
N LEU A 111 12.52 6.34 -10.50
CA LEU A 111 12.28 5.23 -11.42
C LEU A 111 11.97 5.76 -12.82
N ASP A 112 12.55 5.13 -13.84
CA ASP A 112 12.18 5.37 -15.23
C ASP A 112 10.91 4.58 -15.57
N ILE A 113 9.77 5.26 -15.50
CA ILE A 113 8.45 4.69 -15.79
C ILE A 113 8.05 5.12 -17.20
N LYS A 114 8.05 4.17 -18.14
CA LYS A 114 7.63 4.39 -19.51
C LYS A 114 6.22 3.82 -19.72
N ARG A 115 5.35 4.61 -20.30
CA ARG A 115 4.08 4.13 -20.84
C ARG A 115 4.26 3.80 -22.31
N VAL A 116 4.08 2.53 -22.65
CA VAL A 116 4.18 2.04 -24.03
C VAL A 116 2.77 1.78 -24.53
N PRO A 117 2.32 2.44 -25.59
CA PRO A 117 0.98 2.19 -26.15
C PRO A 117 0.84 0.71 -26.51
N HIS A 118 -0.17 0.08 -25.93
CA HIS A 118 -0.54 -1.30 -26.26
C HIS A 118 -1.78 -1.29 -27.16
N SER A 119 -1.66 -1.89 -28.34
CA SER A 119 -2.79 -2.16 -29.21
C SER A 119 -2.92 -3.67 -29.38
N GLY A 120 -3.91 -4.24 -28.71
CA GLY A 120 -4.23 -5.66 -28.82
C GLY A 120 -5.68 -5.90 -29.22
N LYS A 121 -6.02 -7.16 -29.55
CA LYS A 121 -7.40 -7.58 -29.71
C LYS A 121 -7.81 -8.39 -28.48
N SER A 122 -8.96 -8.06 -27.91
CA SER A 122 -9.58 -8.89 -26.86
C SER A 122 -9.99 -10.27 -27.43
N ALA A 123 -10.28 -11.22 -26.56
CA ALA A 123 -10.80 -12.53 -26.95
C ALA A 123 -12.10 -12.43 -27.79
N SER A 124 -12.84 -11.31 -27.72
CA SER A 124 -14.02 -11.00 -28.53
C SER A 124 -13.70 -10.27 -29.84
N GLY A 125 -12.42 -10.12 -30.21
CA GLY A 125 -11.98 -9.47 -31.46
C GLY A 125 -12.06 -7.93 -31.45
N ARG A 126 -12.44 -7.30 -30.35
CA ARG A 126 -12.47 -5.84 -30.21
C ARG A 126 -11.06 -5.31 -29.98
N MET A 127 -10.72 -4.19 -30.61
CA MET A 127 -9.46 -3.49 -30.31
C MET A 127 -9.50 -3.00 -28.87
N VAL A 128 -8.50 -3.41 -28.10
CA VAL A 128 -8.21 -2.87 -26.76
C VAL A 128 -7.08 -1.89 -26.94
N LEU A 129 -7.38 -0.62 -26.69
CA LEU A 129 -6.36 0.43 -26.61
C LEU A 129 -6.07 0.65 -25.14
N GLY A 130 -4.80 0.59 -24.78
CA GLY A 130 -4.31 0.80 -23.43
C GLY A 130 -2.83 1.14 -23.45
N ASP A 131 -2.29 1.53 -22.33
CA ASP A 131 -0.86 1.71 -22.15
C ASP A 131 -0.33 0.59 -21.27
N ASP A 132 0.70 -0.11 -21.76
CA ASP A 132 1.52 -0.96 -20.89
C ASP A 132 2.49 -0.09 -20.12
N VAL A 133 2.51 -0.23 -18.82
CA VAL A 133 3.49 0.47 -17.97
C VAL A 133 4.75 -0.40 -17.93
N VAL A 134 5.79 0.07 -18.59
CA VAL A 134 7.11 -0.53 -18.51
C VAL A 134 7.91 0.25 -17.48
N VAL A 135 8.21 -0.38 -16.38
CA VAL A 135 9.02 0.20 -15.32
C VAL A 135 10.45 -0.32 -15.44
N SER A 136 11.39 0.60 -15.60
CA SER A 136 12.80 0.28 -15.45
C SER A 136 13.17 0.42 -13.97
N LEU A 137 12.97 -0.64 -13.21
CA LEU A 137 13.39 -0.75 -11.82
C LEU A 137 14.64 -1.62 -11.78
N THR A 138 15.74 -1.08 -11.26
CA THR A 138 16.96 -1.85 -11.03
C THR A 138 16.89 -2.60 -9.70
N ALA A 139 17.72 -3.63 -9.53
CA ALA A 139 17.80 -4.35 -8.26
C ALA A 139 18.17 -3.42 -7.09
N GLU A 140 19.09 -2.49 -7.31
CA GLU A 140 19.50 -1.51 -6.30
C GLU A 140 18.35 -0.57 -5.91
N GLN A 141 17.60 -0.06 -6.87
CA GLN A 141 16.43 0.79 -6.59
C GLN A 141 15.33 0.01 -5.85
N TYR A 142 15.11 -1.24 -6.22
CA TYR A 142 14.18 -2.12 -5.52
C TYR A 142 14.60 -2.33 -4.05
N GLU A 143 15.87 -2.59 -3.81
CA GLU A 143 16.43 -2.77 -2.46
C GLU A 143 16.26 -1.49 -1.62
N GLN A 144 16.58 -0.32 -2.18
CA GLN A 144 16.38 0.98 -1.52
C GLN A 144 14.94 1.23 -1.11
N ILE A 145 13.96 0.95 -2.01
CA ILE A 145 12.54 1.09 -1.70
C ILE A 145 12.15 0.07 -0.63
N SER A 146 12.60 -1.18 -0.74
CA SER A 146 12.31 -2.24 0.21
C SER A 146 12.81 -1.90 1.61
N GLU A 147 14.05 -1.45 1.74
CA GLU A 147 14.63 -1.00 3.01
C GLU A 147 13.86 0.17 3.61
N ALA A 148 13.46 1.15 2.80
CA ALA A 148 12.70 2.30 3.27
C ALA A 148 11.31 1.90 3.80
N VAL A 149 10.64 0.95 3.14
CA VAL A 149 9.35 0.41 3.58
C VAL A 149 9.51 -0.39 4.89
N GLU A 150 10.53 -1.25 4.97
CA GLU A 150 10.82 -2.04 6.18
C GLU A 150 11.13 -1.15 7.38
N GLN A 151 11.97 -0.13 7.19
CA GLN A 151 12.31 0.81 8.26
C GLN A 151 11.07 1.55 8.76
N LEU A 152 10.21 2.01 7.85
CA LEU A 152 8.97 2.70 8.23
C LEU A 152 8.01 1.76 8.97
N ARG A 153 7.86 0.52 8.50
CA ARG A 153 7.06 -0.52 9.15
C ARG A 153 7.53 -0.80 10.57
N ASP A 154 8.83 -0.99 10.74
CA ASP A 154 9.44 -1.25 12.05
C ASP A 154 9.22 -0.09 13.02
N GLU A 155 9.20 1.13 12.53
CA GLU A 155 8.93 2.30 13.35
C GLU A 155 7.46 2.34 13.80
N ILE A 156 6.51 2.00 12.90
CA ILE A 156 5.09 1.91 13.24
C ILE A 156 4.89 0.89 14.36
N ILE A 157 5.43 -0.31 14.22
CA ILE A 157 5.28 -1.39 15.19
C ILE A 157 5.88 -1.01 16.54
N ARG A 158 7.09 -0.43 16.57
CA ARG A 158 7.73 0.00 17.83
C ARG A 158 6.94 1.07 18.56
N THR A 159 6.28 1.96 17.83
CA THR A 159 5.42 3.00 18.43
C THR A 159 4.19 2.38 19.10
N GLU A 160 3.61 1.34 18.51
CA GLU A 160 2.48 0.58 19.08
C GLU A 160 2.89 -0.15 20.37
N ASP A 161 4.05 -0.80 20.38
CA ASP A 161 4.57 -1.50 21.56
C ASP A 161 4.76 -0.53 22.75
N GLN A 162 5.27 0.66 22.49
CA GLN A 162 5.45 1.69 23.54
C GLN A 162 4.12 2.26 24.04
N ALA A 163 3.13 2.39 23.19
CA ALA A 163 1.79 2.85 23.58
C ALA A 163 1.05 1.80 24.43
N SER A 164 1.28 0.52 24.18
CA SER A 164 0.66 -0.61 24.89
C SER A 164 1.25 -0.83 26.29
N ILE A 165 2.45 -0.31 26.58
CA ILE A 165 3.16 -0.50 27.87
C ILE A 165 2.82 0.58 28.91
N LYS A 166 2.10 1.65 28.55
CA LYS A 166 1.68 2.64 29.55
C LYS A 166 0.57 2.06 30.43
N PRO A 167 0.81 1.71 31.70
CA PRO A 167 -0.24 1.30 32.61
C PRO A 167 -1.18 2.48 32.84
N ASN A 168 -2.46 2.20 32.83
CA ASN A 168 -3.47 3.15 33.31
C ASN A 168 -3.09 3.61 34.72
N ALA A 169 -2.70 4.87 34.83
CA ALA A 169 -2.51 5.56 36.11
C ALA A 169 -3.83 6.21 36.53
#